data_f2a211d355476e602c2a8c6ed809f2cd
#
_entry.id   f2a211d355476e602c2a8c6ed809f2cd
#
_cell.length_a   1.000
_cell.length_b   1.000
_cell.length_c   1.000
_cell.angle_alpha   90.00
_cell.angle_beta   90.00
_cell.angle_gamma   90.00
#
_symmetry.space_group_name_H-M   'P 1'
#
loop_
_entity.id
_entity.type
_entity.pdbx_description
1 polymer ?
#
loop_
_entity_poly.entity_id
_entity_poly.type
_entity_poly.pdbx_seq_one_letter_code
_entity_poly.pdbx_strand_id
1 'polypeptide(L)'
;DAQVRLKEGVELPLKDPDAFRRLGIRPAKGFLLYGPPGTGKTLLAKAVAREAEANFIATKSSDLLSKWYGESEQQIARLFARARQVAPCVIFIDELDSLVPARGGAMGEPQVTERVVNTILAEMDGLEELQSVVVIGATNRPNLIDPALLRPGRFDELVYVGVPDKAGRERILRIQTGKMPLAADVDLGSIAEQTERYTGADLEDVVRRAGLVALRQSLATREVTMAHFEEALKDSRATVTPEMESDYAAMQGKLKQQASSIQPIGFIAPGMLEGRGSKG
;
A
#
# COMPACT_ATOMS: atom_id res chain seq x y z
N ASP A 1 3.74 7.18 11.20
CA ASP A 1 4.82 7.28 10.18
C ASP A 1 4.31 7.03 8.74
N ALA A 2 3.58 5.91 8.45
CA ALA A 2 3.09 5.61 7.09
C ALA A 2 2.13 6.68 6.57
N GLN A 3 1.20 7.17 7.39
CA GLN A 3 0.27 8.23 7.03
C GLN A 3 0.99 9.54 6.69
N VAL A 4 1.98 9.94 7.50
CA VAL A 4 2.74 11.18 7.27
C VAL A 4 3.49 11.11 5.96
N ARG A 5 4.21 10.01 5.70
CA ARG A 5 4.96 9.80 4.44
C ARG A 5 4.08 9.85 3.21
N LEU A 6 2.90 9.20 3.26
CA LEU A 6 1.95 9.24 2.15
C LEU A 6 1.31 10.62 1.99
N LYS A 7 1.01 11.30 3.10
CA LYS A 7 0.48 12.66 3.05
C LYS A 7 1.48 13.61 2.39
N GLU A 8 2.72 13.62 2.83
CA GLU A 8 3.77 14.45 2.25
C GLU A 8 4.08 14.10 0.79
N GLY A 9 4.16 12.81 0.48
CA GLY A 9 4.56 12.34 -0.84
C GLY A 9 3.44 12.30 -1.88
N VAL A 10 2.17 12.24 -1.48
CA VAL A 10 1.01 12.20 -2.40
C VAL A 10 0.22 13.50 -2.37
N GLU A 11 -0.15 13.97 -1.17
CA GLU A 11 -1.04 15.13 -1.04
C GLU A 11 -0.36 16.42 -1.50
N LEU A 12 0.88 16.68 -1.04
CA LEU A 12 1.57 17.92 -1.38
C LEU A 12 1.82 18.08 -2.89
N PRO A 13 2.35 17.06 -3.62
CA PRO A 13 2.53 17.18 -5.06
C PRO A 13 1.24 17.36 -5.85
N LEU A 14 0.14 16.77 -5.39
CA LEU A 14 -1.16 16.88 -6.07
C LEU A 14 -1.84 18.22 -5.80
N LYS A 15 -1.65 18.81 -4.61
CA LYS A 15 -2.24 20.10 -4.24
C LYS A 15 -1.47 21.31 -4.75
N ASP A 16 -0.13 21.28 -4.70
CA ASP A 16 0.73 22.38 -5.15
C ASP A 16 1.93 21.88 -5.97
N PRO A 17 1.69 21.43 -7.21
CA PRO A 17 2.77 20.99 -8.09
C PRO A 17 3.78 22.11 -8.43
N ASP A 18 3.34 23.36 -8.38
CA ASP A 18 4.20 24.52 -8.69
C ASP A 18 5.23 24.79 -7.58
N ALA A 19 4.94 24.43 -6.33
CA ALA A 19 5.93 24.50 -5.26
C ALA A 19 7.12 23.57 -5.53
N PHE A 20 6.87 22.36 -6.01
CA PHE A 20 7.91 21.40 -6.37
C PHE A 20 8.76 21.91 -7.55
N ARG A 21 8.14 22.51 -8.57
CA ARG A 21 8.84 23.14 -9.70
C ARG A 21 9.74 24.27 -9.25
N ARG A 22 9.23 25.17 -8.39
CA ARG A 22 10.00 26.32 -7.89
C ARG A 22 11.24 25.89 -7.12
N LEU A 23 11.16 24.76 -6.41
CA LEU A 23 12.28 24.22 -5.63
C LEU A 23 13.18 23.25 -6.43
N GLY A 24 12.80 22.90 -7.67
CA GLY A 24 13.51 21.91 -8.49
C GLY A 24 13.46 20.49 -7.90
N ILE A 25 12.44 20.19 -7.09
CA ILE A 25 12.24 18.89 -6.46
C ILE A 25 11.32 18.04 -7.34
N ARG A 26 11.73 16.81 -7.60
CA ARG A 26 10.89 15.84 -8.31
C ARG A 26 10.01 15.09 -7.32
N PRO A 27 8.68 15.15 -7.45
CA PRO A 27 7.79 14.36 -6.62
C PRO A 27 7.93 12.86 -6.93
N ALA A 28 7.71 12.02 -5.93
CA ALA A 28 7.60 10.59 -6.12
C ALA A 28 6.39 10.25 -7.02
N LYS A 29 6.59 9.38 -8.01
CA LYS A 29 5.51 8.95 -8.93
C LYS A 29 4.73 7.76 -8.39
N GLY A 30 5.37 6.92 -7.58
CA GLY A 30 4.78 5.69 -7.09
C GLY A 30 5.15 5.36 -5.65
N PHE A 31 4.16 4.78 -4.96
CA PHE A 31 4.26 4.30 -3.59
C PHE A 31 3.92 2.82 -3.54
N LEU A 32 4.76 2.00 -2.91
CA LEU A 32 4.43 0.60 -2.63
C LEU A 32 4.09 0.44 -1.16
N LEU A 33 2.79 0.20 -0.88
CA LEU A 33 2.33 -0.17 0.46
C LEU A 33 2.53 -1.67 0.66
N TYR A 34 3.30 -2.05 1.67
CA TYR A 34 3.51 -3.46 1.98
C TYR A 34 3.32 -3.74 3.47
N GLY A 35 2.97 -4.98 3.79
CA GLY A 35 2.75 -5.41 5.17
C GLY A 35 1.71 -6.51 5.26
N PRO A 36 1.41 -7.00 6.47
CA PRO A 36 0.47 -8.09 6.69
C PRO A 36 -0.92 -7.83 6.09
N PRO A 37 -1.68 -8.87 5.73
CA PRO A 37 -3.06 -8.70 5.29
C PRO A 37 -3.92 -8.09 6.41
N GLY A 38 -5.00 -7.40 6.03
CA GLY A 38 -5.93 -6.81 7.00
C GLY A 38 -5.46 -5.54 7.72
N THR A 39 -4.25 -5.02 7.43
CA THR A 39 -3.71 -3.81 8.08
C THR A 39 -4.25 -2.50 7.51
N GLY A 40 -5.15 -2.55 6.51
CA GLY A 40 -5.84 -1.36 6.00
C GLY A 40 -5.12 -0.61 4.88
N LYS A 41 -4.21 -1.24 4.12
CA LYS A 41 -3.49 -0.62 2.99
C LYS A 41 -4.41 0.08 1.99
N THR A 42 -5.49 -0.58 1.59
CA THR A 42 -6.49 -0.04 0.66
C THR A 42 -7.24 1.16 1.27
N LEU A 43 -7.58 1.10 2.57
CA LEU A 43 -8.25 2.21 3.27
C LEU A 43 -7.33 3.42 3.39
N LEU A 44 -6.05 3.18 3.67
CA LEU A 44 -5.04 4.23 3.76
C LEU A 44 -4.87 4.96 2.43
N ALA A 45 -4.77 4.22 1.30
CA ALA A 45 -4.69 4.82 -0.03
C ALA A 45 -5.93 5.65 -0.38
N LYS A 46 -7.13 5.17 -0.04
CA LYS A 46 -8.39 5.93 -0.23
C LYS A 46 -8.43 7.20 0.61
N ALA A 47 -7.98 7.14 1.87
CA ALA A 47 -7.96 8.29 2.76
C ALA A 47 -7.03 9.38 2.22
N VAL A 48 -5.83 9.02 1.79
CA VAL A 48 -4.86 9.97 1.22
C VAL A 48 -5.37 10.60 -0.07
N ALA A 49 -5.96 9.82 -0.98
CA ALA A 49 -6.56 10.36 -2.21
C ALA A 49 -7.69 11.35 -1.91
N ARG A 50 -8.52 11.05 -0.90
CA ARG A 50 -9.59 11.95 -0.46
C ARG A 50 -9.05 13.25 0.16
N GLU A 51 -8.02 13.17 0.99
CA GLU A 51 -7.37 14.35 1.58
C GLU A 51 -6.70 15.22 0.51
N ALA A 52 -6.16 14.59 -0.54
CA ALA A 52 -5.58 15.27 -1.71
C ALA A 52 -6.63 15.81 -2.69
N GLU A 53 -7.92 15.61 -2.44
CA GLU A 53 -9.02 15.97 -3.37
C GLU A 53 -8.84 15.35 -4.77
N ALA A 54 -8.14 14.22 -4.86
CA ALA A 54 -7.83 13.54 -6.10
C ALA A 54 -8.87 12.46 -6.43
N ASN A 55 -9.08 12.22 -7.71
CA ASN A 55 -9.83 11.08 -8.18
C ASN A 55 -9.13 9.78 -7.77
N PHE A 56 -9.89 8.75 -7.45
CA PHE A 56 -9.35 7.46 -7.01
C PHE A 56 -9.83 6.35 -7.93
N ILE A 57 -8.89 5.73 -8.65
CA ILE A 57 -9.16 4.57 -9.51
C ILE A 57 -8.52 3.37 -8.86
N ALA A 58 -9.36 2.48 -8.31
CA ALA A 58 -8.90 1.22 -7.72
C ALA A 58 -9.10 0.07 -8.70
N THR A 59 -8.10 -0.78 -8.79
CA THR A 59 -8.14 -2.03 -9.53
C THR A 59 -7.46 -3.14 -8.73
N LYS A 60 -7.85 -4.37 -8.96
CA LYS A 60 -7.11 -5.54 -8.48
C LYS A 60 -6.26 -6.09 -9.60
N SER A 61 -5.16 -6.72 -9.24
CA SER A 61 -4.29 -7.40 -10.20
C SER A 61 -5.04 -8.42 -11.05
N SER A 62 -5.99 -9.16 -10.46
CA SER A 62 -6.85 -10.11 -11.17
C SER A 62 -7.67 -9.48 -12.29
N ASP A 63 -8.07 -8.22 -12.11
CA ASP A 63 -8.91 -7.52 -13.10
C ASP A 63 -8.11 -7.04 -14.31
N LEU A 64 -6.78 -6.95 -14.17
CA LEU A 64 -5.85 -6.55 -15.22
C LEU A 64 -5.27 -7.74 -15.99
N LEU A 65 -5.39 -8.95 -15.44
CA LEU A 65 -4.91 -10.17 -16.10
C LEU A 65 -5.99 -10.76 -17.00
N SER A 66 -5.68 -10.91 -18.27
CA SER A 66 -6.54 -11.61 -19.24
C SER A 66 -5.82 -12.85 -19.76
N LYS A 67 -6.62 -13.86 -20.11
CA LYS A 67 -6.13 -15.06 -20.80
C LYS A 67 -5.82 -14.82 -22.28
N TRP A 68 -6.26 -13.67 -22.82
CA TRP A 68 -6.07 -13.33 -24.22
C TRP A 68 -4.81 -12.52 -24.43
N TYR A 69 -4.07 -12.88 -25.46
CA TYR A 69 -2.81 -12.22 -25.82
C TYR A 69 -2.98 -10.72 -26.08
N GLY A 70 -2.17 -9.89 -25.42
CA GLY A 70 -2.17 -8.43 -25.61
C GLY A 70 -3.32 -7.68 -24.93
N GLU A 71 -4.28 -8.37 -24.30
CA GLU A 71 -5.42 -7.71 -23.64
C GLU A 71 -5.03 -7.11 -22.30
N SER A 72 -4.16 -7.78 -21.55
CA SER A 72 -3.66 -7.28 -20.27
C SER A 72 -2.89 -5.95 -20.43
N GLU A 73 -2.02 -5.87 -21.44
CA GLU A 73 -1.26 -4.67 -21.77
C GLU A 73 -2.19 -3.52 -22.18
N GLN A 74 -3.23 -3.81 -22.97
CA GLN A 74 -4.23 -2.81 -23.35
C GLN A 74 -5.04 -2.33 -22.16
N GLN A 75 -5.39 -3.20 -21.22
CA GLN A 75 -6.12 -2.83 -20.00
C GLN A 75 -5.29 -1.90 -19.12
N ILE A 76 -3.99 -2.19 -18.96
CA ILE A 76 -3.05 -1.33 -18.23
C ILE A 76 -2.95 0.04 -18.91
N ALA A 77 -2.72 0.07 -20.22
CA ALA A 77 -2.63 1.34 -20.96
C ALA A 77 -3.93 2.18 -20.85
N ARG A 78 -5.10 1.53 -20.92
CA ARG A 78 -6.40 2.20 -20.73
C ARG A 78 -6.57 2.74 -19.32
N LEU A 79 -6.12 2.02 -18.29
CA LEU A 79 -6.15 2.46 -16.90
C LEU A 79 -5.36 3.77 -16.73
N PHE A 80 -4.12 3.80 -17.22
CA PHE A 80 -3.28 5.00 -17.15
C PHE A 80 -3.81 6.15 -18.01
N ALA A 81 -4.31 5.86 -19.22
CA ALA A 81 -4.94 6.87 -20.07
C ALA A 81 -6.16 7.51 -19.38
N ARG A 82 -7.00 6.70 -18.73
CA ARG A 82 -8.14 7.20 -17.95
C ARG A 82 -7.70 8.07 -16.76
N ALA A 83 -6.67 7.66 -16.05
CA ALA A 83 -6.15 8.43 -14.91
C ALA A 83 -5.64 9.80 -15.35
N ARG A 84 -4.94 9.88 -16.50
CA ARG A 84 -4.49 11.15 -17.08
C ARG A 84 -5.68 12.07 -17.46
N GLN A 85 -6.79 11.51 -17.94
CA GLN A 85 -7.97 12.28 -18.30
C GLN A 85 -8.70 12.90 -17.11
N VAL A 86 -8.61 12.26 -15.93
CA VAL A 86 -9.32 12.69 -14.72
C VAL A 86 -8.35 13.22 -13.64
N ALA A 87 -7.15 13.63 -14.04
CA ALA A 87 -6.16 14.19 -13.11
C ALA A 87 -6.73 15.45 -12.40
N PRO A 88 -6.39 15.70 -11.11
CA PRO A 88 -5.48 14.90 -10.27
C PRO A 88 -6.08 13.55 -9.90
N CYS A 89 -5.25 12.50 -9.98
CA CYS A 89 -5.72 11.12 -9.82
C CYS A 89 -4.71 10.23 -9.08
N VAL A 90 -5.23 9.36 -8.22
CA VAL A 90 -4.48 8.26 -7.61
C VAL A 90 -4.93 6.94 -8.24
N ILE A 91 -4.01 6.22 -8.89
CA ILE A 91 -4.22 4.84 -9.33
C ILE A 91 -3.83 3.92 -8.17
N PHE A 92 -4.74 3.08 -7.73
CA PHE A 92 -4.47 2.07 -6.70
C PHE A 92 -4.54 0.67 -7.31
N ILE A 93 -3.44 -0.09 -7.21
CA ILE A 93 -3.34 -1.46 -7.69
C ILE A 93 -3.15 -2.38 -6.49
N ASP A 94 -4.20 -3.16 -6.15
CA ASP A 94 -4.14 -4.12 -5.05
C ASP A 94 -3.55 -5.46 -5.51
N GLU A 95 -2.93 -6.19 -4.58
CA GLU A 95 -2.30 -7.50 -4.83
C GLU A 95 -1.26 -7.46 -5.96
N LEU A 96 -0.42 -6.42 -5.97
CA LEU A 96 0.55 -6.16 -7.04
C LEU A 96 1.50 -7.34 -7.30
N ASP A 97 1.79 -8.15 -6.29
CA ASP A 97 2.58 -9.38 -6.38
C ASP A 97 1.96 -10.44 -7.31
N SER A 98 0.64 -10.43 -7.50
CA SER A 98 -0.03 -11.32 -8.44
C SER A 98 0.13 -10.89 -9.90
N LEU A 99 0.33 -9.59 -10.14
CA LEU A 99 0.49 -9.03 -11.48
C LEU A 99 1.94 -9.07 -11.97
N VAL A 100 2.88 -8.88 -11.05
CA VAL A 100 4.31 -8.68 -11.37
C VAL A 100 5.22 -9.49 -10.43
N PRO A 101 5.11 -10.83 -10.43
CA PRO A 101 5.97 -11.68 -9.63
C PRO A 101 7.43 -11.54 -10.07
N ALA A 102 8.35 -11.69 -9.11
CA ALA A 102 9.78 -11.71 -9.39
C ALA A 102 10.14 -12.81 -10.40
N ARG A 103 11.08 -12.52 -11.30
CA ARG A 103 11.56 -13.44 -12.34
C ARG A 103 12.07 -14.74 -11.71
N GLY A 104 11.55 -15.89 -12.16
CA GLY A 104 11.96 -17.22 -11.67
C GLY A 104 10.96 -17.92 -10.75
N GLY A 105 9.80 -17.31 -10.45
CA GLY A 105 8.68 -17.97 -9.75
C GLY A 105 7.96 -18.94 -10.70
N ALA A 106 7.75 -20.19 -10.26
CA ALA A 106 7.09 -21.22 -11.04
C ALA A 106 5.61 -20.90 -11.31
N MET A 107 5.12 -21.29 -12.51
CA MET A 107 3.73 -21.34 -12.97
C MET A 107 3.10 -20.02 -13.46
N GLY A 108 3.48 -19.64 -14.63
CA GLY A 108 2.81 -18.75 -15.56
C GLY A 108 3.66 -18.68 -16.81
N GLU A 109 3.11 -18.44 -17.98
CA GLU A 109 3.95 -18.26 -19.16
C GLU A 109 4.87 -17.05 -18.91
N PRO A 110 6.21 -17.25 -18.81
CA PRO A 110 7.15 -16.19 -18.43
C PRO A 110 7.03 -14.94 -19.30
N GLN A 111 6.66 -15.14 -20.57
CA GLN A 111 6.52 -14.08 -21.55
C GLN A 111 5.34 -13.11 -21.28
N VAL A 112 4.21 -13.59 -20.75
CA VAL A 112 3.05 -12.74 -20.45
C VAL A 112 3.36 -11.83 -19.27
N THR A 113 3.93 -12.38 -18.21
CA THR A 113 4.32 -11.63 -17.02
C THR A 113 5.35 -10.54 -17.34
N GLU A 114 6.38 -10.87 -18.13
CA GLU A 114 7.40 -9.87 -18.53
C GLU A 114 6.81 -8.72 -19.35
N ARG A 115 5.83 -8.97 -20.21
CA ARG A 115 5.16 -7.92 -20.99
C ARG A 115 4.32 -7.02 -20.11
N VAL A 116 3.57 -7.59 -19.18
CA VAL A 116 2.77 -6.85 -18.22
C VAL A 116 3.68 -5.94 -17.38
N VAL A 117 4.79 -6.47 -16.85
CA VAL A 117 5.80 -5.67 -16.12
C VAL A 117 6.31 -4.53 -17.00
N ASN A 118 6.74 -4.83 -18.22
CA ASN A 118 7.29 -3.83 -19.14
C ASN A 118 6.26 -2.75 -19.49
N THR A 119 4.98 -3.12 -19.64
CA THR A 119 3.91 -2.15 -19.90
C THR A 119 3.70 -1.22 -18.70
N ILE A 120 3.66 -1.76 -17.47
CA ILE A 120 3.55 -0.93 -16.25
C ILE A 120 4.75 0.01 -16.15
N LEU A 121 5.96 -0.51 -16.40
CA LEU A 121 7.19 0.30 -16.36
C LEU A 121 7.13 1.44 -17.40
N ALA A 122 6.71 1.13 -18.64
CA ALA A 122 6.59 2.12 -19.71
C ALA A 122 5.54 3.20 -19.37
N GLU A 123 4.39 2.80 -18.83
CA GLU A 123 3.34 3.73 -18.42
C GLU A 123 3.79 4.62 -17.23
N MET A 124 4.51 4.06 -16.25
CA MET A 124 5.06 4.83 -15.13
C MET A 124 6.17 5.78 -15.58
N ASP A 125 7.07 5.32 -16.45
CA ASP A 125 8.13 6.16 -17.04
C ASP A 125 7.52 7.29 -17.88
N GLY A 126 6.39 7.01 -18.57
CA GLY A 126 5.61 7.97 -19.36
C GLY A 126 4.76 8.94 -18.54
N LEU A 127 4.65 8.78 -17.21
CA LEU A 127 4.04 9.80 -16.35
C LEU A 127 5.00 10.99 -16.25
N GLU A 128 4.67 12.07 -16.95
CA GLU A 128 5.40 13.31 -16.83
C GLU A 128 5.21 13.88 -15.41
N GLU A 129 6.21 14.60 -14.91
CA GLU A 129 6.22 15.21 -13.56
C GLU A 129 5.03 16.16 -13.30
N LEU A 130 4.28 16.49 -14.34
CA LEU A 130 3.23 17.51 -14.35
C LEU A 130 1.80 16.93 -14.48
N GLN A 131 1.66 15.62 -14.64
CA GLN A 131 0.33 15.05 -14.94
C GLN A 131 -0.55 14.82 -13.71
N SER A 132 -0.09 15.19 -12.49
CA SER A 132 -0.86 15.02 -11.24
C SER A 132 -1.49 13.62 -11.11
N VAL A 133 -0.74 12.58 -11.53
CA VAL A 133 -1.13 11.18 -11.38
C VAL A 133 -0.09 10.49 -10.49
N VAL A 134 -0.55 9.85 -9.43
CA VAL A 134 0.26 9.07 -8.51
C VAL A 134 -0.20 7.62 -8.54
N VAL A 135 0.75 6.68 -8.55
CA VAL A 135 0.46 5.24 -8.51
C VAL A 135 0.74 4.70 -7.11
N ILE A 136 -0.24 4.03 -6.52
CA ILE A 136 -0.07 3.34 -5.25
C ILE A 136 -0.29 1.85 -5.48
N GLY A 137 0.77 1.06 -5.34
CA GLY A 137 0.68 -0.40 -5.32
C GLY A 137 0.51 -0.91 -3.90
N ALA A 138 -0.22 -2.01 -3.71
CA ALA A 138 -0.31 -2.70 -2.43
C ALA A 138 0.06 -4.18 -2.58
N THR A 139 0.80 -4.71 -1.63
CA THR A 139 1.19 -6.13 -1.59
C THR A 139 1.31 -6.64 -0.17
N ASN A 140 0.98 -7.91 0.02
CA ASN A 140 1.31 -8.65 1.25
C ASN A 140 2.64 -9.41 1.12
N ARG A 141 3.25 -9.46 -0.08
CA ARG A 141 4.45 -10.25 -0.39
C ARG A 141 5.48 -9.40 -1.14
N PRO A 142 6.12 -8.42 -0.48
CA PRO A 142 7.05 -7.50 -1.14
C PRO A 142 8.27 -8.19 -1.75
N ASN A 143 8.63 -9.38 -1.24
CA ASN A 143 9.71 -10.20 -1.77
C ASN A 143 9.42 -10.83 -3.14
N LEU A 144 8.17 -10.84 -3.59
CA LEU A 144 7.76 -11.34 -4.90
C LEU A 144 7.71 -10.26 -5.97
N ILE A 145 7.84 -9.00 -5.61
CA ILE A 145 7.80 -7.87 -6.55
C ILE A 145 9.09 -7.82 -7.37
N ASP A 146 8.97 -7.63 -8.68
CA ASP A 146 10.14 -7.45 -9.57
C ASP A 146 10.95 -6.22 -9.13
N PRO A 147 12.26 -6.36 -8.83
CA PRO A 147 13.11 -5.25 -8.44
C PRO A 147 13.14 -4.08 -9.45
N ALA A 148 12.82 -4.33 -10.71
CA ALA A 148 12.73 -3.28 -11.71
C ALA A 148 11.66 -2.22 -11.38
N LEU A 149 10.58 -2.61 -10.71
CA LEU A 149 9.53 -1.69 -10.25
C LEU A 149 9.98 -0.80 -9.08
N LEU A 150 10.98 -1.24 -8.32
CA LEU A 150 11.47 -0.54 -7.13
C LEU A 150 12.61 0.45 -7.46
N ARG A 151 12.90 0.64 -8.75
CA ARG A 151 13.92 1.62 -9.19
C ARG A 151 13.38 3.05 -9.11
N PRO A 152 14.27 4.05 -8.87
CA PRO A 152 13.87 5.45 -8.88
C PRO A 152 13.12 5.87 -10.16
N GLY A 153 12.09 6.69 -9.99
CA GLY A 153 11.17 7.10 -11.05
C GLY A 153 9.96 6.20 -11.25
N ARG A 154 9.80 5.15 -10.42
CA ARG A 154 8.70 4.18 -10.47
C ARG A 154 8.03 4.08 -9.09
N PHE A 155 8.18 2.96 -8.36
CA PHE A 155 7.78 2.92 -6.96
C PHE A 155 8.94 3.46 -6.09
N ASP A 156 9.02 4.78 -6.02
CA ASP A 156 10.11 5.50 -5.35
C ASP A 156 10.07 5.32 -3.83
N GLU A 157 8.86 5.16 -3.29
CA GLU A 157 8.62 5.11 -1.86
C GLU A 157 8.03 3.78 -1.41
N LEU A 158 8.74 3.12 -0.50
CA LEU A 158 8.30 1.89 0.15
C LEU A 158 7.73 2.21 1.52
N VAL A 159 6.43 1.97 1.72
CA VAL A 159 5.73 2.32 2.95
C VAL A 159 5.22 1.05 3.63
N TYR A 160 5.80 0.74 4.79
CA TYR A 160 5.36 -0.37 5.62
C TYR A 160 4.07 -0.02 6.37
N VAL A 161 3.05 -0.85 6.22
CA VAL A 161 1.77 -0.74 6.93
C VAL A 161 1.64 -1.96 7.85
N GLY A 162 2.12 -1.81 9.07
CA GLY A 162 2.13 -2.86 10.09
C GLY A 162 0.82 -2.98 10.86
N VAL A 163 0.85 -3.84 11.86
CA VAL A 163 -0.24 -3.95 12.83
C VAL A 163 -0.37 -2.66 13.64
N PRO A 164 -1.59 -2.25 14.00
CA PRO A 164 -1.80 -1.05 14.80
C PRO A 164 -1.27 -1.24 16.24
N ASP A 165 -0.73 -0.18 16.81
CA ASP A 165 -0.43 -0.10 18.23
C ASP A 165 -1.71 -0.07 19.08
N LYS A 166 -1.60 -0.13 20.41
CA LYS A 166 -2.78 -0.12 21.32
C LYS A 166 -3.71 1.07 21.04
N ALA A 167 -3.16 2.26 20.88
CA ALA A 167 -3.96 3.46 20.60
C ALA A 167 -4.63 3.40 19.23
N GLY A 168 -3.94 2.85 18.22
CA GLY A 168 -4.49 2.57 16.89
C GLY A 168 -5.63 1.56 16.94
N ARG A 169 -5.49 0.46 17.68
CA ARG A 169 -6.56 -0.53 17.86
C ARG A 169 -7.79 0.06 18.53
N GLU A 170 -7.61 0.86 19.58
CA GLU A 170 -8.73 1.55 20.22
C GLU A 170 -9.47 2.49 19.26
N ARG A 171 -8.73 3.26 18.45
CA ARG A 171 -9.35 4.11 17.41
C ARG A 171 -10.11 3.30 16.36
N ILE A 172 -9.56 2.16 15.91
CA ILE A 172 -10.21 1.28 14.96
C ILE A 172 -11.50 0.72 15.57
N LEU A 173 -11.46 0.20 16.81
CA LEU A 173 -12.63 -0.28 17.51
C LEU A 173 -13.71 0.80 17.63
N ARG A 174 -13.32 2.04 17.98
CA ARG A 174 -14.24 3.18 18.07
C ARG A 174 -14.91 3.51 16.74
N ILE A 175 -14.18 3.41 15.64
CA ILE A 175 -14.73 3.60 14.27
C ILE A 175 -15.68 2.45 13.90
N GLN A 176 -15.28 1.20 14.15
CA GLN A 176 -16.07 0.02 13.81
C GLN A 176 -17.36 -0.08 14.62
N THR A 177 -17.32 0.34 15.87
CA THR A 177 -18.50 0.36 16.74
C THR A 177 -19.35 1.62 16.60
N GLY A 178 -18.96 2.60 15.79
CA GLY A 178 -19.64 3.89 15.70
C GLY A 178 -21.12 3.86 15.29
N LYS A 179 -21.59 2.74 14.74
CA LYS A 179 -23.01 2.52 14.42
C LYS A 179 -23.66 1.45 15.31
N MET A 180 -22.89 0.86 16.23
CA MET A 180 -23.36 -0.20 17.13
C MET A 180 -23.78 0.44 18.46
N PRO A 181 -25.00 0.19 18.94
CA PRO A 181 -25.40 0.64 20.26
C PRO A 181 -24.62 -0.15 21.31
N LEU A 182 -23.72 0.51 22.01
CA LEU A 182 -22.92 -0.06 23.09
C LEU A 182 -23.55 0.25 24.44
N ALA A 183 -23.55 -0.72 25.34
CA ALA A 183 -23.90 -0.52 26.75
C ALA A 183 -22.79 0.28 27.45
N ALA A 184 -23.13 0.90 28.59
CA ALA A 184 -22.23 1.77 29.34
C ALA A 184 -21.02 1.04 29.95
N ASP A 185 -21.07 -0.28 30.06
CA ASP A 185 -20.00 -1.14 30.59
C ASP A 185 -18.90 -1.46 29.59
N VAL A 186 -19.07 -1.10 28.29
CA VAL A 186 -18.09 -1.44 27.25
C VAL A 186 -16.87 -0.53 27.31
N ASP A 187 -15.73 -1.12 27.61
CA ASP A 187 -14.41 -0.44 27.60
C ASP A 187 -13.60 -0.88 26.38
N LEU A 188 -13.58 -0.03 25.33
CA LEU A 188 -12.81 -0.26 24.11
C LEU A 188 -11.30 -0.24 24.35
N GLY A 189 -10.84 0.46 25.38
CA GLY A 189 -9.42 0.48 25.78
C GLY A 189 -8.96 -0.87 26.33
N SER A 190 -9.81 -1.52 27.16
CA SER A 190 -9.57 -2.87 27.67
C SER A 190 -9.58 -3.91 26.52
N ILE A 191 -10.51 -3.79 25.57
CA ILE A 191 -10.52 -4.66 24.38
C ILE A 191 -9.24 -4.45 23.54
N ALA A 192 -8.80 -3.21 23.35
CA ALA A 192 -7.58 -2.91 22.63
C ALA A 192 -6.33 -3.47 23.33
N GLU A 193 -6.31 -3.57 24.65
CA GLU A 193 -5.22 -4.20 25.40
C GLU A 193 -5.14 -5.71 25.16
N GLN A 194 -6.29 -6.39 25.15
CA GLN A 194 -6.40 -7.84 24.97
C GLN A 194 -6.16 -8.29 23.52
N THR A 195 -6.19 -7.37 22.57
CA THR A 195 -6.09 -7.65 21.12
C THR A 195 -4.71 -7.31 20.53
N GLU A 196 -3.64 -7.67 21.26
CA GLU A 196 -2.27 -7.48 20.74
C GLU A 196 -2.07 -8.22 19.40
N ARG A 197 -1.39 -7.56 18.45
CA ARG A 197 -1.15 -8.05 17.07
C ARG A 197 -2.40 -8.22 16.20
N TYR A 198 -3.57 -7.80 16.65
CA TYR A 198 -4.76 -7.81 15.82
C TYR A 198 -4.67 -6.73 14.75
N THR A 199 -5.02 -7.10 13.53
CA THR A 199 -5.15 -6.19 12.39
C THR A 199 -6.50 -5.46 12.43
N GLY A 200 -6.68 -4.48 11.54
CA GLY A 200 -7.99 -3.83 11.40
C GLY A 200 -9.12 -4.80 11.04
N ALA A 201 -8.83 -5.82 10.22
CA ALA A 201 -9.78 -6.85 9.84
C ALA A 201 -10.12 -7.80 11.02
N ASP A 202 -9.13 -8.14 11.85
CA ASP A 202 -9.37 -8.97 13.03
C ASP A 202 -10.28 -8.23 14.03
N LEU A 203 -10.04 -6.92 14.24
CA LEU A 203 -10.87 -6.10 15.12
C LEU A 203 -12.30 -5.94 14.58
N GLU A 204 -12.47 -5.80 13.27
CA GLU A 204 -13.78 -5.80 12.62
C GLU A 204 -14.52 -7.10 12.86
N ASP A 205 -13.82 -8.25 12.76
CA ASP A 205 -14.40 -9.56 13.05
C ASP A 205 -14.82 -9.69 14.52
N VAL A 206 -14.03 -9.20 15.48
CA VAL A 206 -14.40 -9.15 16.91
C VAL A 206 -15.68 -8.35 17.12
N VAL A 207 -15.79 -7.16 16.57
CA VAL A 207 -16.97 -6.30 16.67
C VAL A 207 -18.20 -7.00 16.08
N ARG A 208 -18.06 -7.59 14.89
CA ARG A 208 -19.11 -8.34 14.22
C ARG A 208 -19.56 -9.54 15.05
N ARG A 209 -18.63 -10.32 15.63
CA ARG A 209 -18.92 -11.47 16.50
C ARG A 209 -19.63 -11.04 17.77
N ALA A 210 -19.19 -9.97 18.43
CA ALA A 210 -19.85 -9.44 19.63
C ALA A 210 -21.32 -9.10 19.35
N GLY A 211 -21.62 -8.46 18.22
CA GLY A 211 -22.98 -8.23 17.76
C GLY A 211 -23.78 -9.53 17.51
N LEU A 212 -23.15 -10.55 16.92
CA LEU A 212 -23.79 -11.85 16.70
C LEU A 212 -24.05 -12.61 18.01
N VAL A 213 -23.16 -12.53 18.99
CA VAL A 213 -23.35 -13.10 20.33
C VAL A 213 -24.57 -12.46 20.99
N ALA A 214 -24.67 -11.13 20.96
CA ALA A 214 -25.81 -10.41 21.50
C ALA A 214 -27.13 -10.85 20.85
N LEU A 215 -27.19 -10.97 19.53
CA LEU A 215 -28.39 -11.44 18.80
C LEU A 215 -28.75 -12.91 19.07
N ARG A 216 -27.73 -13.77 19.29
CA ARG A 216 -27.95 -15.18 19.66
C ARG A 216 -28.58 -15.30 21.05
N GLN A 217 -28.24 -14.44 22.00
CA GLN A 217 -28.83 -14.42 23.33
C GLN A 217 -30.28 -13.93 23.29
N SER A 218 -30.55 -12.88 22.51
CA SER A 218 -31.91 -12.36 22.31
C SER A 218 -31.98 -11.52 21.03
N LEU A 219 -32.92 -11.88 20.14
CA LEU A 219 -33.22 -11.05 18.96
C LEU A 219 -33.81 -9.67 19.32
N ALA A 220 -34.28 -9.50 20.56
CA ALA A 220 -34.81 -8.23 21.07
C ALA A 220 -33.71 -7.36 21.72
N THR A 221 -32.46 -7.81 21.75
CA THR A 221 -31.32 -7.03 22.32
C THR A 221 -31.17 -5.68 21.61
N ARG A 222 -31.04 -4.62 22.41
CA ARG A 222 -30.93 -3.25 21.91
C ARG A 222 -29.52 -2.68 21.98
N GLU A 223 -28.63 -3.35 22.71
CA GLU A 223 -27.25 -2.91 22.95
C GLU A 223 -26.30 -4.10 23.09
N VAL A 224 -25.03 -3.86 22.81
CA VAL A 224 -23.95 -4.83 22.96
C VAL A 224 -23.16 -4.49 24.23
N THR A 225 -23.05 -5.47 25.14
CA THR A 225 -22.37 -5.32 26.44
C THR A 225 -20.93 -5.82 26.38
N MET A 226 -20.13 -5.53 27.42
CA MET A 226 -18.76 -6.03 27.52
C MET A 226 -18.71 -7.56 27.51
N ALA A 227 -19.66 -8.24 28.15
CA ALA A 227 -19.74 -9.71 28.14
C ALA A 227 -19.85 -10.31 26.73
N HIS A 228 -20.51 -9.63 25.79
CA HIS A 228 -20.58 -10.08 24.39
C HIS A 228 -19.23 -9.96 23.69
N PHE A 229 -18.43 -8.93 23.99
CA PHE A 229 -17.07 -8.79 23.48
C PHE A 229 -16.13 -9.85 24.08
N GLU A 230 -16.21 -10.11 25.38
CA GLU A 230 -15.43 -11.14 26.06
C GLU A 230 -15.69 -12.54 25.46
N GLU A 231 -16.94 -12.85 25.16
CA GLU A 231 -17.30 -14.11 24.48
C GLU A 231 -16.76 -14.16 23.05
N ALA A 232 -16.86 -13.06 22.30
CA ALA A 232 -16.32 -12.97 20.94
C ALA A 232 -14.80 -13.12 20.91
N LEU A 233 -14.08 -12.62 21.91
CA LEU A 233 -12.64 -12.71 22.02
C LEU A 233 -12.14 -14.13 22.27
N LYS A 234 -12.91 -15.00 22.92
CA LYS A 234 -12.52 -16.41 23.15
C LYS A 234 -12.29 -17.18 21.84
N ASP A 235 -13.09 -16.88 20.82
CA ASP A 235 -13.03 -17.51 19.50
C ASP A 235 -12.21 -16.70 18.48
N SER A 236 -11.64 -15.59 18.88
CA SER A 236 -10.88 -14.69 18.03
C SER A 236 -9.38 -14.91 18.17
N ARG A 237 -8.62 -14.75 17.08
CA ARG A 237 -7.18 -14.87 17.08
C ARG A 237 -6.56 -13.80 16.17
N ALA A 238 -5.37 -13.34 16.54
CA ALA A 238 -4.59 -12.47 15.68
C ALA A 238 -4.20 -13.20 14.39
N THR A 239 -4.43 -12.57 13.24
CA THR A 239 -3.96 -13.07 11.95
C THR A 239 -2.44 -12.99 11.84
N VAL A 240 -1.82 -11.99 12.48
CA VAL A 240 -0.38 -11.76 12.44
C VAL A 240 0.30 -12.47 13.60
N THR A 241 1.22 -13.39 13.28
CA THR A 241 2.04 -14.09 14.28
C THR A 241 3.33 -13.34 14.56
N PRO A 242 4.02 -13.63 15.71
CA PRO A 242 5.33 -13.03 16.00
C PRO A 242 6.37 -13.32 14.91
N GLU A 243 6.32 -14.52 14.31
CA GLU A 243 7.21 -14.92 13.22
C GLU A 243 6.97 -14.04 12.00
N MET A 244 5.71 -13.78 11.64
CA MET A 244 5.38 -12.88 10.52
C MET A 244 5.89 -11.46 10.78
N GLU A 245 5.76 -10.92 11.99
CA GLU A 245 6.32 -9.60 12.32
C GLU A 245 7.84 -9.57 12.15
N SER A 246 8.53 -10.60 12.61
CA SER A 246 9.99 -10.76 12.46
C SER A 246 10.39 -10.82 10.98
N ASP A 247 9.65 -11.58 10.17
CA ASP A 247 9.89 -11.69 8.73
C ASP A 247 9.72 -10.35 8.01
N TYR A 248 8.66 -9.59 8.33
CA TYR A 248 8.47 -8.25 7.75
C TYR A 248 9.55 -7.27 8.20
N ALA A 249 10.01 -7.34 9.44
CA ALA A 249 11.13 -6.52 9.93
C ALA A 249 12.43 -6.83 9.17
N ALA A 250 12.74 -8.12 8.96
CA ALA A 250 13.89 -8.55 8.17
C ALA A 250 13.77 -8.11 6.68
N MET A 251 12.57 -8.22 6.09
CA MET A 251 12.31 -7.76 4.72
C MET A 251 12.49 -6.25 4.59
N GLN A 252 12.05 -5.48 5.57
CA GLN A 252 12.23 -4.03 5.58
C GLN A 252 13.70 -3.62 5.50
N GLY A 253 14.58 -4.33 6.23
CA GLY A 253 16.03 -4.12 6.15
C GLY A 253 16.59 -4.40 4.74
N LYS A 254 16.19 -5.53 4.13
CA LYS A 254 16.62 -5.91 2.78
C LYS A 254 16.13 -4.94 1.70
N LEU A 255 14.87 -4.53 1.75
CA LEU A 255 14.30 -3.58 0.79
C LEU A 255 14.97 -2.21 0.86
N LYS A 256 15.29 -1.72 2.07
CA LYS A 256 16.06 -0.48 2.25
C LYS A 256 17.47 -0.60 1.66
N GLN A 257 18.14 -1.73 1.83
CA GLN A 257 19.46 -1.98 1.24
C GLN A 257 19.40 -2.05 -0.28
N GLN A 258 18.40 -2.71 -0.86
CA GLN A 258 18.21 -2.78 -2.30
C GLN A 258 17.93 -1.40 -2.92
N ALA A 259 17.12 -0.58 -2.28
CA ALA A 259 16.88 0.79 -2.70
C ALA A 259 18.14 1.68 -2.59
N SER A 260 19.01 1.41 -1.61
CA SER A 260 20.26 2.17 -1.38
C SER A 260 21.44 1.70 -2.24
N SER A 261 21.44 0.43 -2.68
CA SER A 261 22.55 -0.17 -3.45
C SER A 261 22.55 0.21 -4.93
N ILE A 262 21.54 0.91 -5.41
CA ILE A 262 21.53 1.50 -6.75
C ILE A 262 22.29 2.81 -6.66
N GLN A 263 23.66 2.74 -6.62
CA GLN A 263 24.50 3.90 -6.78
C GLN A 263 24.18 4.59 -8.12
N PRO A 264 24.02 5.92 -8.16
CA PRO A 264 24.00 6.62 -9.42
C PRO A 264 25.32 6.30 -10.14
N ILE A 265 25.25 5.79 -11.36
CA ILE A 265 26.39 5.62 -12.25
C ILE A 265 27.04 7.00 -12.31
N GLY A 266 28.29 7.09 -11.79
CA GLY A 266 28.96 8.35 -11.53
C GLY A 266 28.91 9.26 -12.73
N PHE A 267 28.45 10.47 -12.53
CA PHE A 267 28.76 11.60 -13.39
C PHE A 267 30.26 11.75 -13.38
N ILE A 268 30.94 11.42 -14.51
CA ILE A 268 32.27 11.83 -14.76
C ILE A 268 32.17 13.35 -14.86
N ALA A 269 32.71 14.06 -13.86
CA ALA A 269 32.78 15.51 -13.89
C ALA A 269 33.54 15.94 -15.19
N PRO A 270 33.01 16.91 -15.96
CA PRO A 270 33.76 17.48 -17.10
C PRO A 270 35.01 18.17 -16.60
N GLY A 271 36.11 17.49 -16.57
CA GLY A 271 37.39 18.02 -16.05
C GLY A 271 38.53 17.00 -15.99
N MET A 272 38.24 15.69 -16.18
CA MET A 272 39.29 14.66 -16.11
C MET A 272 39.81 14.19 -17.49
N LEU A 273 39.51 14.89 -18.56
CA LEU A 273 40.04 14.59 -19.90
C LEU A 273 41.13 15.54 -20.41
N GLU A 274 41.60 16.49 -19.59
CA GLU A 274 42.78 17.32 -19.92
C GLU A 274 43.97 16.82 -19.13
N GLY A 275 44.73 15.88 -19.67
CA GLY A 275 45.96 15.43 -19.02
C GLY A 275 46.66 14.22 -19.61
N ARG A 276 46.61 14.01 -20.93
CA ARG A 276 47.59 13.14 -21.62
C ARG A 276 47.86 13.65 -23.04
N GLY A 277 48.65 14.65 -23.11
CA GLY A 277 49.24 15.10 -24.37
C GLY A 277 50.53 15.81 -24.10
N SER A 278 51.62 15.22 -24.53
CA SER A 278 53.00 15.77 -24.61
C SER A 278 53.97 15.22 -23.61
N LYS A 279 54.64 14.17 -24.06
CA LYS A 279 56.12 14.05 -23.95
C LYS A 279 56.58 12.83 -24.77
N GLY A 280 57.48 13.12 -25.72
CA GLY A 280 58.38 12.18 -26.32
C GLY A 280 58.29 12.09 -27.83
#